data_193315b0cb4df02167e76507cb35e918
#
_entry.id   193315b0cb4df02167e76507cb35e918
#
_cell.length_a   1.000
_cell.length_b   1.000
_cell.length_c   1.000
_cell.angle_alpha   90.00
_cell.angle_beta   90.00
_cell.angle_gamma   90.00
#
_symmetry.space_group_name_H-M   'P 1'
#
loop_
_entity.id
_entity.type
_entity.pdbx_description
1 polymer ?
#
loop_
_entity_poly.entity_id
_entity_poly.type
_entity_poly.pdbx_seq_one_letter_code
_entity_poly.pdbx_strand_id
1 'polypeptide(L)'
;MGDIVSSITKIFTKFISWFIPMPDIPDFGNSAANQAAQGVLINKQSNNSNIPVIYGTRLVGGTRVFLETSGADNQYLYGVLVLAEGEINGITSILFDDDAVTFGASIANGSTITSNDSRFGTNIQVQPFFGTDGQSAASLLTGLSSWGSNHKLSGIAYIAFRLEWNQDKFGGVPKIQAVVQGKKV
;
A
#
# COMPACT_ATOMS: atom_id res chain seq x y z
N MET A 1 39.33 -1.36 -4.84
CA MET A 1 38.52 -1.34 -3.60
C MET A 1 37.60 -0.09 -3.45
N GLY A 2 37.76 0.94 -4.28
CA GLY A 2 36.96 2.17 -4.22
C GLY A 2 35.52 2.07 -4.80
N ASP A 3 35.30 1.22 -5.79
CA ASP A 3 34.05 1.23 -6.55
C ASP A 3 32.85 0.52 -5.85
N ILE A 4 33.12 -0.47 -5.03
CA ILE A 4 32.11 -1.24 -4.31
C ILE A 4 31.49 -0.38 -3.21
N VAL A 5 32.30 0.39 -2.48
CA VAL A 5 31.81 1.29 -1.41
C VAL A 5 30.97 2.43 -1.99
N SER A 6 31.34 2.98 -3.15
CA SER A 6 30.59 4.05 -3.81
C SER A 6 29.24 3.56 -4.34
N SER A 7 29.17 2.33 -4.82
CA SER A 7 27.93 1.72 -5.29
C SER A 7 26.97 1.43 -4.13
N ILE A 8 27.47 0.88 -3.02
CA ILE A 8 26.66 0.63 -1.82
C ILE A 8 26.13 1.94 -1.24
N THR A 9 26.93 2.99 -1.19
CA THR A 9 26.49 4.31 -0.70
C THR A 9 25.42 4.92 -1.60
N LYS A 10 25.52 4.81 -2.91
CA LYS A 10 24.51 5.31 -3.86
C LYS A 10 23.17 4.55 -3.76
N ILE A 11 23.23 3.24 -3.55
CA ILE A 11 22.05 2.40 -3.38
C ILE A 11 21.38 2.69 -2.03
N PHE A 12 22.17 2.78 -0.96
CA PHE A 12 21.67 3.12 0.37
C PHE A 12 21.01 4.50 0.42
N THR A 13 21.57 5.48 -0.29
CA THR A 13 20.99 6.84 -0.39
C THR A 13 19.67 6.84 -1.16
N LYS A 14 19.52 6.01 -2.18
CA LYS A 14 18.26 5.89 -2.94
C LYS A 14 17.12 5.29 -2.10
N PHE A 15 17.42 4.32 -1.25
CA PHE A 15 16.42 3.71 -0.37
C PHE A 15 16.12 4.56 0.87
N ILE A 16 17.13 5.27 1.42
CA ILE A 16 16.87 6.22 2.51
C ILE A 16 15.95 7.35 2.04
N SER A 17 16.03 7.80 0.77
CA SER A 17 15.10 8.79 0.24
C SER A 17 13.64 8.29 0.21
N TRP A 18 13.41 6.98 0.22
CA TRP A 18 12.07 6.41 0.39
C TRP A 18 11.52 6.58 1.81
N PHE A 19 12.40 6.67 2.81
CA PHE A 19 12.06 6.80 4.23
C PHE A 19 12.25 8.21 4.79
N ILE A 20 12.78 9.16 4.00
CA ILE A 20 12.86 10.54 4.46
C ILE A 20 11.44 11.06 4.60
N PRO A 21 11.01 11.51 5.80
CA PRO A 21 9.74 12.17 5.94
C PRO A 21 9.69 13.36 4.97
N MET A 22 8.58 13.48 4.23
CA MET A 22 8.36 14.66 3.41
C MET A 22 8.59 15.90 4.28
N PRO A 23 9.21 16.96 3.73
CA PRO A 23 9.31 18.22 4.46
C PRO A 23 7.91 18.65 4.92
N ASP A 24 7.83 19.20 6.12
CA ASP A 24 6.59 19.69 6.72
C ASP A 24 5.79 20.49 5.68
N ILE A 25 4.62 19.96 5.33
CA ILE A 25 3.66 20.71 4.52
C ILE A 25 3.22 21.88 5.39
N PRO A 26 3.33 23.14 4.90
CA PRO A 26 2.86 24.29 5.66
C PRO A 26 1.42 24.06 6.14
N ASP A 27 1.17 24.31 7.41
CA ASP A 27 -0.13 24.17 8.04
C ASP A 27 -1.14 25.14 7.39
N PHE A 28 -1.86 24.67 6.39
CA PHE A 28 -2.98 25.40 5.81
C PHE A 28 -4.22 25.23 6.70
N GLY A 29 -4.25 25.98 7.79
CA GLY A 29 -5.45 26.28 8.57
C GLY A 29 -6.30 25.06 8.94
N ASN A 30 -6.04 24.56 10.11
CA ASN A 30 -6.66 23.40 10.73
C ASN A 30 -8.14 23.69 11.08
N SER A 31 -9.06 23.67 10.12
CA SER A 31 -10.47 23.60 10.44
C SER A 31 -10.89 22.14 10.48
N ALA A 32 -11.41 21.67 11.63
CA ALA A 32 -11.92 20.32 11.85
C ALA A 32 -12.96 19.89 10.78
N ALA A 33 -13.63 20.85 10.16
CA ALA A 33 -14.57 20.63 9.06
C ALA A 33 -13.88 20.17 7.75
N ASN A 34 -12.66 20.66 7.44
CA ASN A 34 -11.93 20.24 6.26
C ASN A 34 -11.31 18.84 6.43
N GLN A 35 -10.95 18.44 7.65
CA GLN A 35 -10.44 17.09 7.91
C GLN A 35 -11.54 16.03 7.79
N ALA A 36 -12.77 16.34 8.15
CA ALA A 36 -13.92 15.44 8.00
C ALA A 36 -14.38 15.32 6.54
N ALA A 37 -14.22 16.39 5.73
CA ALA A 37 -14.63 16.40 4.32
C ALA A 37 -13.61 15.74 3.38
N GLN A 38 -12.32 15.73 3.74
CA GLN A 38 -11.26 15.17 2.91
C GLN A 38 -11.09 13.65 3.04
N GLY A 39 -11.92 12.97 3.87
CA GLY A 39 -11.88 11.52 4.02
C GLY A 39 -10.44 10.98 4.02
N VAL A 40 -10.18 9.81 4.46
CA VAL A 40 -8.82 9.23 4.60
C VAL A 40 -8.14 9.06 3.23
N LEU A 41 -7.75 10.16 2.57
CA LEU A 41 -7.13 10.16 1.24
C LEU A 41 -5.59 10.08 1.27
N ILE A 42 -4.99 10.22 2.45
CA ILE A 42 -3.54 10.20 2.62
C ILE A 42 -3.13 8.88 3.25
N ASN A 43 -2.10 8.22 2.72
CA ASN A 43 -1.50 7.08 3.40
C ASN A 43 -0.84 7.57 4.68
N LYS A 44 -1.43 7.26 5.83
CA LYS A 44 -0.82 7.49 7.12
C LYS A 44 0.08 6.31 7.47
N GLN A 45 1.29 6.59 7.92
CA GLN A 45 2.10 5.60 8.62
C GLN A 45 1.91 5.83 10.11
N SER A 46 1.18 4.95 10.77
CA SER A 46 0.87 5.12 12.19
C SER A 46 0.58 3.79 12.84
N ASN A 47 1.17 3.60 14.01
CA ASN A 47 0.89 2.45 14.87
C ASN A 47 -0.37 2.66 15.74
N ASN A 48 -1.00 3.84 15.67
CA ASN A 48 -2.11 4.23 16.55
C ASN A 48 -3.24 4.96 15.80
N SER A 49 -3.42 4.72 14.49
CA SER A 49 -4.54 5.28 13.74
C SER A 49 -5.78 4.40 13.89
N ASN A 50 -6.93 5.02 14.10
CA ASN A 50 -8.22 4.33 14.05
C ASN A 50 -8.46 3.77 12.64
N ILE A 51 -8.86 2.51 12.55
CA ILE A 51 -9.29 1.88 11.30
C ILE A 51 -10.76 2.23 11.08
N PRO A 52 -11.12 2.83 9.92
CA PRO A 52 -12.50 3.22 9.68
C PRO A 52 -13.39 2.01 9.37
N VAL A 53 -14.65 2.07 9.77
CA VAL A 53 -15.72 1.23 9.22
C VAL A 53 -16.33 1.96 8.03
N ILE A 54 -16.43 1.28 6.88
CA ILE A 54 -16.87 1.90 5.62
C ILE A 54 -18.27 1.36 5.24
N TYR A 55 -19.18 2.30 4.93
CA TYR A 55 -20.48 2.03 4.35
C TYR A 55 -20.58 2.65 2.96
N GLY A 56 -21.24 1.94 2.03
CA GLY A 56 -21.36 2.38 0.64
C GLY A 56 -20.01 2.40 -0.09
N THR A 57 -19.88 3.18 -1.15
CA THR A 57 -18.66 3.27 -1.97
C THR A 57 -17.84 4.50 -1.59
N ARG A 58 -16.55 4.30 -1.26
CA ARG A 58 -15.63 5.37 -0.84
C ARG A 58 -14.24 5.17 -1.42
N LEU A 59 -13.57 6.28 -1.75
CA LEU A 59 -12.13 6.30 -1.99
C LEU A 59 -11.40 6.39 -0.64
N VAL A 60 -10.46 5.46 -0.40
CA VAL A 60 -9.75 5.30 0.87
C VAL A 60 -8.26 5.27 0.64
N GLY A 61 -7.50 6.10 1.36
CA GLY A 61 -6.05 6.12 1.34
C GLY A 61 -5.42 5.05 2.25
N GLY A 62 -6.14 4.56 3.24
CA GLY A 62 -5.67 3.54 4.17
C GLY A 62 -4.50 3.94 5.07
N THR A 63 -4.15 3.03 5.97
CA THR A 63 -3.01 3.16 6.88
C THR A 63 -1.95 2.12 6.54
N ARG A 64 -0.71 2.55 6.30
CA ARG A 64 0.42 1.64 6.12
C ARG A 64 0.85 1.10 7.49
N VAL A 65 0.73 -0.22 7.67
CA VAL A 65 1.07 -0.89 8.93
C VAL A 65 2.31 -1.77 8.84
N PHE A 66 2.77 -2.04 7.62
CA PHE A 66 3.94 -2.87 7.37
C PHE A 66 4.67 -2.37 6.12
N LEU A 67 6.00 -2.29 6.21
CA LEU A 67 6.91 -2.03 5.10
C LEU A 67 8.21 -2.80 5.32
N GLU A 68 8.67 -3.54 4.32
CA GLU A 68 9.94 -4.25 4.31
C GLU A 68 10.52 -4.27 2.89
N THR A 69 11.84 -4.16 2.78
CA THR A 69 12.53 -4.30 1.50
C THR A 69 13.19 -5.66 1.40
N SER A 70 13.28 -6.22 0.21
CA SER A 70 13.92 -7.51 -0.06
C SER A 70 14.48 -7.59 -1.48
N GLY A 71 15.16 -8.69 -1.77
CA GLY A 71 15.82 -8.93 -3.05
C GLY A 71 17.25 -8.41 -3.10
N ALA A 72 17.94 -8.67 -4.21
CA ALA A 72 19.27 -8.14 -4.43
C ALA A 72 19.19 -6.61 -4.47
N ASP A 73 20.07 -5.93 -3.73
CA ASP A 73 20.10 -4.46 -3.63
C ASP A 73 18.75 -3.84 -3.19
N ASN A 74 17.92 -4.60 -2.43
CA ASN A 74 16.59 -4.16 -1.98
C ASN A 74 15.66 -3.71 -3.11
N GLN A 75 15.72 -4.38 -4.25
CA GLN A 75 14.93 -4.01 -5.44
C GLN A 75 13.41 -4.10 -5.25
N TYR A 76 12.93 -4.82 -4.24
CA TYR A 76 11.52 -4.96 -3.94
C TYR A 76 11.15 -4.24 -2.66
N LEU A 77 10.07 -3.47 -2.70
CA LEU A 77 9.39 -2.94 -1.53
C LEU A 77 8.08 -3.68 -1.32
N TYR A 78 7.92 -4.25 -0.16
CA TYR A 78 6.70 -4.92 0.27
C TYR A 78 5.99 -4.08 1.33
N GLY A 79 4.68 -4.13 1.33
CA GLY A 79 3.92 -3.45 2.36
C GLY A 79 2.49 -3.94 2.52
N VAL A 80 1.87 -3.46 3.60
CA VAL A 80 0.45 -3.68 3.91
C VAL A 80 -0.22 -2.35 4.16
N LEU A 81 -1.31 -2.13 3.45
CA LEU A 81 -2.18 -0.98 3.56
C LEU A 81 -3.54 -1.44 4.10
N VAL A 82 -3.84 -1.09 5.34
CA VAL A 82 -5.15 -1.36 5.97
C VAL A 82 -6.16 -0.33 5.48
N LEU A 83 -7.33 -0.79 5.04
CA LEU A 83 -8.38 0.02 4.44
C LEU A 83 -9.58 0.22 5.37
N ALA A 84 -10.08 -0.86 5.98
CA ALA A 84 -11.28 -0.83 6.78
C ALA A 84 -11.30 -1.92 7.85
N GLU A 85 -12.03 -1.66 8.93
CA GLU A 85 -12.42 -2.67 9.92
C GLU A 85 -13.67 -3.42 9.44
N GLY A 86 -13.64 -4.74 9.61
CA GLY A 86 -14.69 -5.65 9.21
C GLY A 86 -14.67 -5.99 7.71
N GLU A 87 -15.57 -6.90 7.35
CA GLU A 87 -15.71 -7.36 5.98
C GLU A 87 -16.30 -6.29 5.09
N ILE A 88 -15.68 -6.07 3.92
CA ILE A 88 -16.16 -5.18 2.85
C ILE A 88 -16.73 -6.01 1.70
N ASN A 89 -17.60 -5.40 0.90
CA ASN A 89 -18.21 -6.06 -0.26
C ASN A 89 -17.23 -6.23 -1.44
N GLY A 90 -16.20 -5.36 -1.52
CA GLY A 90 -15.17 -5.47 -2.55
C GLY A 90 -14.34 -4.21 -2.74
N ILE A 91 -13.40 -4.31 -3.67
CA ILE A 91 -12.57 -3.19 -4.16
C ILE A 91 -12.78 -3.10 -5.66
N THR A 92 -13.18 -1.94 -6.16
CA THR A 92 -13.47 -1.74 -7.59
C THR A 92 -12.28 -1.16 -8.37
N SER A 93 -11.41 -0.40 -7.68
CA SER A 93 -10.23 0.21 -8.29
C SER A 93 -9.14 0.41 -7.25
N ILE A 94 -7.88 0.33 -7.67
CA ILE A 94 -6.70 0.66 -6.87
C ILE A 94 -5.96 1.76 -7.63
N LEU A 95 -5.63 2.84 -6.93
CA LEU A 95 -4.98 4.01 -7.49
C LEU A 95 -3.57 4.14 -6.93
N PHE A 96 -2.65 4.55 -7.79
CA PHE A 96 -1.29 4.93 -7.44
C PHE A 96 -1.07 6.37 -7.90
N ASP A 97 -0.72 7.26 -6.95
CA ASP A 97 -0.57 8.69 -7.17
C ASP A 97 -1.80 9.34 -7.84
N ASP A 98 -2.98 9.03 -7.30
CA ASP A 98 -4.31 9.49 -7.72
C ASP A 98 -4.84 8.93 -9.06
N ASP A 99 -4.05 8.13 -9.76
CA ASP A 99 -4.46 7.52 -11.01
C ASP A 99 -4.77 6.02 -10.86
N ALA A 100 -5.89 5.58 -11.42
CA ALA A 100 -6.28 4.17 -11.41
C ALA A 100 -5.28 3.33 -12.20
N VAL A 101 -4.82 2.23 -11.60
CA VAL A 101 -3.90 1.29 -12.22
C VAL A 101 -4.68 0.14 -12.84
N THR A 102 -4.31 -0.21 -14.08
CA THR A 102 -4.84 -1.37 -14.77
C THR A 102 -4.07 -2.62 -14.35
N PHE A 103 -4.79 -3.68 -14.04
CA PHE A 103 -4.24 -5.00 -13.70
C PHE A 103 -4.58 -6.04 -14.76
N GLY A 104 -3.74 -7.06 -14.90
CA GLY A 104 -3.93 -8.16 -15.85
C GLY A 104 -5.09 -9.10 -15.49
N ALA A 105 -5.67 -8.95 -14.29
CA ALA A 105 -6.80 -9.73 -13.80
C ALA A 105 -7.74 -8.86 -12.96
N SER A 106 -8.95 -9.34 -12.72
CA SER A 106 -9.92 -8.66 -11.85
C SER A 106 -9.48 -8.68 -10.39
N ILE A 107 -9.84 -7.62 -9.65
CA ILE A 107 -9.56 -7.48 -8.22
C ILE A 107 -10.46 -8.45 -7.46
N ALA A 108 -9.88 -9.53 -6.92
CA ALA A 108 -10.59 -10.56 -6.18
C ALA A 108 -9.94 -10.83 -4.82
N ASN A 109 -10.76 -11.18 -3.83
CA ASN A 109 -10.31 -11.47 -2.46
C ASN A 109 -9.21 -12.54 -2.42
N GLY A 110 -8.08 -12.24 -1.81
CA GLY A 110 -6.95 -13.14 -1.63
C GLY A 110 -6.13 -13.46 -2.89
N SER A 111 -6.50 -12.92 -4.06
CA SER A 111 -5.80 -13.19 -5.32
C SER A 111 -4.67 -12.19 -5.56
N THR A 112 -3.48 -12.68 -5.88
CA THR A 112 -2.37 -11.82 -6.30
C THR A 112 -2.56 -11.43 -7.76
N ILE A 113 -2.57 -10.13 -8.03
CA ILE A 113 -2.69 -9.56 -9.37
C ILE A 113 -1.52 -8.64 -9.68
N THR A 114 -1.09 -8.64 -10.94
CA THR A 114 0.05 -7.85 -11.42
C THR A 114 -0.46 -6.74 -12.34
N SER A 115 0.13 -5.56 -12.21
CA SER A 115 -0.18 -4.44 -13.11
C SER A 115 0.21 -4.75 -14.55
N ASN A 116 -0.59 -4.26 -15.49
CA ASN A 116 -0.26 -4.19 -16.90
C ASN A 116 -0.50 -2.76 -17.44
N ASP A 117 -0.38 -1.80 -16.55
CA ASP A 117 -0.55 -0.38 -16.82
C ASP A 117 0.63 0.17 -17.62
N SER A 118 0.37 1.10 -18.56
CA SER A 118 1.42 1.68 -19.40
C SER A 118 2.50 2.44 -18.63
N ARG A 119 2.16 3.02 -17.46
CA ARG A 119 3.10 3.78 -16.63
C ARG A 119 4.00 2.87 -15.81
N PHE A 120 3.44 1.81 -15.23
CA PHE A 120 4.13 0.95 -14.27
C PHE A 120 4.54 -0.41 -14.86
N GLY A 121 3.99 -0.80 -16.04
CA GLY A 121 4.22 -2.13 -16.60
C GLY A 121 3.80 -3.21 -15.60
N THR A 122 4.68 -4.16 -15.34
CA THR A 122 4.48 -5.27 -14.39
C THR A 122 5.13 -5.05 -13.02
N ASN A 123 5.60 -3.82 -12.73
CA ASN A 123 6.37 -3.52 -11.52
C ASN A 123 5.52 -3.47 -10.22
N ILE A 124 4.18 -3.53 -10.34
CA ILE A 124 3.27 -3.53 -9.20
C ILE A 124 2.58 -4.88 -9.10
N GLN A 125 2.65 -5.49 -7.92
CA GLN A 125 1.79 -6.60 -7.54
C GLN A 125 1.00 -6.24 -6.31
N VAL A 126 -0.28 -6.60 -6.30
CA VAL A 126 -1.16 -6.40 -5.14
C VAL A 126 -1.95 -7.68 -4.85
N GLN A 127 -2.25 -7.88 -3.58
CA GLN A 127 -3.10 -8.95 -3.10
C GLN A 127 -4.12 -8.34 -2.14
N PRO A 128 -5.35 -8.09 -2.59
CA PRO A 128 -6.40 -7.51 -1.77
C PRO A 128 -7.06 -8.56 -0.86
N PHE A 129 -7.42 -8.16 0.35
CA PHE A 129 -8.18 -8.95 1.31
C PHE A 129 -9.39 -8.15 1.77
N PHE A 130 -10.54 -8.79 1.80
CA PHE A 130 -11.81 -8.10 2.03
C PHE A 130 -12.26 -8.12 3.50
N GLY A 131 -11.42 -8.60 4.42
CA GLY A 131 -11.71 -8.55 5.86
C GLY A 131 -12.58 -9.69 6.37
N THR A 132 -12.57 -10.85 5.71
CA THR A 132 -13.30 -12.02 6.21
C THR A 132 -12.60 -12.61 7.44
N ASP A 133 -13.35 -13.20 8.38
CA ASP A 133 -12.79 -13.80 9.59
C ASP A 133 -11.85 -14.98 9.29
N GLY A 134 -12.13 -15.75 8.23
CA GLY A 134 -11.38 -16.91 7.81
C GLY A 134 -10.23 -16.62 6.83
N GLN A 135 -9.87 -15.32 6.58
CA GLN A 135 -8.84 -15.03 5.59
C GLN A 135 -7.46 -15.56 5.98
N SER A 136 -6.68 -15.94 4.98
CA SER A 136 -5.30 -16.40 5.14
C SER A 136 -4.33 -15.22 5.24
N ALA A 137 -3.10 -15.49 5.67
CA ALA A 137 -2.01 -14.52 5.54
C ALA A 137 -1.68 -14.28 4.06
N ALA A 138 -1.25 -13.05 3.74
CA ALA A 138 -0.91 -12.68 2.37
C ALA A 138 0.26 -13.52 1.84
N SER A 139 0.00 -14.34 0.82
CA SER A 139 1.02 -15.17 0.18
C SER A 139 2.09 -14.34 -0.55
N LEU A 140 1.73 -13.14 -1.01
CA LEU A 140 2.65 -12.18 -1.61
C LEU A 140 3.81 -11.80 -0.68
N LEU A 141 3.58 -11.86 0.64
CA LEU A 141 4.56 -11.50 1.68
C LEU A 141 5.27 -12.72 2.30
N THR A 142 4.88 -13.94 1.92
CA THR A 142 5.58 -15.15 2.40
C THR A 142 6.99 -15.19 1.84
N GLY A 143 7.96 -15.39 2.71
CA GLY A 143 9.39 -15.30 2.35
C GLY A 143 10.08 -14.07 2.93
N LEU A 144 9.33 -13.12 3.45
CA LEU A 144 9.89 -12.06 4.29
C LEU A 144 10.09 -12.57 5.72
N SER A 145 11.18 -12.14 6.35
CA SER A 145 11.50 -12.59 7.72
C SER A 145 10.48 -12.12 8.76
N SER A 146 9.84 -10.97 8.51
CA SER A 146 8.92 -10.32 9.44
C SER A 146 7.44 -10.66 9.17
N TRP A 147 7.12 -11.50 8.15
CA TRP A 147 5.74 -11.86 7.81
C TRP A 147 5.55 -13.38 7.78
N GLY A 148 4.74 -13.91 8.68
CA GLY A 148 4.46 -15.34 8.79
C GLY A 148 2.97 -15.66 8.62
N SER A 149 2.64 -16.97 8.63
CA SER A 149 1.29 -17.49 8.45
C SER A 149 0.27 -17.02 9.50
N ASN A 150 0.73 -16.48 10.62
CA ASN A 150 -0.12 -15.94 11.69
C ASN A 150 -0.59 -14.49 11.42
N HIS A 151 0.03 -13.78 10.46
CA HIS A 151 -0.35 -12.40 10.10
C HIS A 151 -1.55 -12.38 9.14
N LYS A 152 -2.67 -12.91 9.60
CA LYS A 152 -3.90 -13.04 8.79
C LYS A 152 -4.71 -11.77 8.71
N LEU A 153 -4.60 -10.88 9.71
CA LEU A 153 -5.43 -9.67 9.87
C LEU A 153 -6.93 -9.96 9.74
N SER A 154 -7.40 -11.07 10.36
CA SER A 154 -8.81 -11.48 10.34
C SER A 154 -9.73 -10.31 10.73
N GLY A 155 -10.82 -10.13 10.02
CA GLY A 155 -11.76 -9.03 10.26
C GLY A 155 -11.26 -7.65 9.78
N ILE A 156 -10.12 -7.58 9.06
CA ILE A 156 -9.56 -6.32 8.55
C ILE A 156 -9.42 -6.40 7.03
N ALA A 157 -10.03 -5.45 6.33
CA ALA A 157 -9.82 -5.29 4.89
C ALA A 157 -8.52 -4.56 4.62
N TYR A 158 -7.65 -5.14 3.78
CA TYR A 158 -6.33 -4.59 3.48
C TYR A 158 -5.85 -4.96 2.09
N ILE A 159 -4.78 -4.28 1.64
CA ILE A 159 -4.04 -4.63 0.44
C ILE A 159 -2.60 -4.94 0.86
N ALA A 160 -2.11 -6.15 0.56
CA ALA A 160 -0.69 -6.44 0.52
C ALA A 160 -0.15 -6.03 -0.85
N PHE A 161 1.01 -5.39 -0.91
CA PHE A 161 1.61 -4.97 -2.17
C PHE A 161 3.11 -5.27 -2.24
N ARG A 162 3.60 -5.44 -3.46
CA ARG A 162 5.01 -5.48 -3.82
C ARG A 162 5.25 -4.51 -4.95
N LEU A 163 6.22 -3.63 -4.78
CA LEU A 163 6.72 -2.73 -5.82
C LEU A 163 8.12 -3.16 -6.21
N GLU A 164 8.36 -3.37 -7.49
CA GLU A 164 9.69 -3.57 -8.04
C GLU A 164 10.27 -2.23 -8.45
N TRP A 165 11.38 -1.84 -7.83
CA TRP A 165 11.97 -0.52 -8.06
C TRP A 165 12.38 -0.33 -9.51
N ASN A 166 11.92 0.74 -10.10
CA ASN A 166 12.33 1.22 -11.40
C ASN A 166 12.34 2.75 -11.37
N GLN A 167 13.52 3.34 -11.54
CA GLN A 167 13.72 4.77 -11.43
C GLN A 167 12.92 5.58 -12.46
N ASP A 168 12.65 5.01 -13.64
CA ASP A 168 11.88 5.68 -14.69
C ASP A 168 10.38 5.68 -14.41
N LYS A 169 9.92 4.83 -13.47
CA LYS A 169 8.50 4.61 -13.16
C LYS A 169 8.08 5.13 -11.79
N PHE A 170 9.01 5.18 -10.83
CA PHE A 170 8.73 5.59 -9.47
C PHE A 170 9.65 6.72 -9.04
N GLY A 171 9.09 7.90 -8.74
CA GLY A 171 9.83 9.00 -8.12
C GLY A 171 10.05 8.82 -6.61
N GLY A 172 9.37 7.85 -6.00
CA GLY A 172 9.39 7.52 -4.57
C GLY A 172 8.35 6.46 -4.23
N VAL A 173 8.02 6.29 -2.94
CA VAL A 173 6.92 5.41 -2.51
C VAL A 173 5.60 6.06 -2.92
N PRO A 174 4.84 5.46 -3.85
CA PRO A 174 3.62 6.06 -4.35
C PRO A 174 2.55 6.13 -3.26
N LYS A 175 1.64 7.09 -3.39
CA LYS A 175 0.41 7.13 -2.62
C LYS A 175 -0.53 6.05 -3.16
N ILE A 176 -0.91 5.09 -2.31
CA ILE A 176 -1.79 3.99 -2.69
C ILE A 176 -3.19 4.26 -2.12
N GLN A 177 -4.21 4.17 -2.96
CA GLN A 177 -5.61 4.36 -2.60
C GLN A 177 -6.46 3.25 -3.21
N ALA A 178 -7.63 3.02 -2.64
CA ALA A 178 -8.58 2.05 -3.17
C ALA A 178 -10.00 2.60 -3.15
N VAL A 179 -10.76 2.32 -4.19
CA VAL A 179 -12.22 2.54 -4.20
C VAL A 179 -12.85 1.30 -3.58
N VAL A 180 -13.29 1.45 -2.34
CA VAL A 180 -13.84 0.39 -1.49
C VAL A 180 -15.35 0.41 -1.56
N GLN A 181 -15.96 -0.75 -1.80
CA GLN A 181 -17.36 -1.00 -1.55
C GLN A 181 -17.49 -1.57 -0.13
N GLY A 182 -17.87 -0.73 0.81
CA GLY A 182 -17.99 -1.08 2.21
C GLY A 182 -19.18 -2.01 2.50
N LYS A 183 -19.55 -2.13 3.78
CA LYS A 183 -20.68 -2.95 4.21
C LYS A 183 -21.98 -2.44 3.56
N LYS A 184 -22.85 -3.39 3.21
CA LYS A 184 -24.24 -3.10 2.87
C LYS A 184 -25.00 -2.81 4.16
N VAL A 185 -25.81 -1.78 4.14
CA VAL A 185 -26.76 -1.45 5.20
C VAL A 185 -28.06 -2.18 4.92
#